data_acfe76d246fb615dfab31dda4e59492d
#
_entry.id   acfe76d246fb615dfab31dda4e59492d
#
_cell.length_a   1.000
_cell.length_b   1.000
_cell.length_c   1.000
_cell.angle_alpha   90.00
_cell.angle_beta   90.00
_cell.angle_gamma   90.00
#
_symmetry.space_group_name_H-M   'P 1'
#
loop_
_entity.id
_entity.type
_entity.pdbx_description
1 polymer ?
#
loop_
_entity_poly.entity_id
_entity_poly.type
_entity_poly.pdbx_seq_one_letter_code
_entity_poly.pdbx_strand_id
1 'polypeptide(L)'
;MQNRQTNQVFNFDKFPNFEKDIDLKQRAWIEVKGKAIETNVRQLRSKLSKNCQFMAVVKADGYGHDAKLVSEYAIKGGASQLGVATLNEGIKLRSSGVKKPILILGNLYTKRDLIICFKNDLMPTISSIRECLICNNIGKHFGLKFPLHLKVDTGMSRLGFEYNKFVQQFEKIKSFDNISIEGIYSHLSSADELNSLDPKSITQLQ
;
A
#
# COMPACT_ATOMS: atom_id res chain seq x y z
N MET A 1 29.62 45.23 -37.68
CA MET A 1 30.05 43.84 -37.41
C MET A 1 28.86 43.09 -36.83
N GLN A 2 28.15 42.34 -37.68
CA GLN A 2 27.01 41.53 -37.25
C GLN A 2 27.51 40.10 -37.05
N ASN A 3 27.50 39.66 -35.78
CA ASN A 3 27.73 38.26 -35.45
C ASN A 3 26.44 37.46 -35.72
N ARG A 4 26.40 36.69 -36.79
CA ARG A 4 25.42 35.65 -37.02
C ARG A 4 25.88 34.41 -36.25
N GLN A 5 25.29 34.17 -35.09
CA GLN A 5 25.30 32.83 -34.50
C GLN A 5 24.31 31.96 -35.27
N THR A 6 24.83 31.06 -36.09
CA THR A 6 24.05 29.99 -36.68
C THR A 6 23.76 28.94 -35.64
N ASN A 7 22.53 28.93 -35.09
CA ASN A 7 22.00 27.82 -34.34
C ASN A 7 21.85 26.64 -35.31
N GLN A 8 22.86 25.78 -35.40
CA GLN A 8 22.70 24.46 -36.00
C GLN A 8 21.80 23.63 -35.06
N VAL A 9 20.52 23.51 -35.41
CA VAL A 9 19.64 22.52 -34.83
C VAL A 9 20.13 21.16 -35.31
N PHE A 10 20.63 20.34 -34.38
CA PHE A 10 21.08 18.99 -34.72
C PHE A 10 19.84 18.16 -35.08
N ASN A 11 19.76 17.70 -36.33
CA ASN A 11 18.64 16.91 -36.83
C ASN A 11 18.95 15.43 -36.62
N PHE A 12 18.32 14.83 -35.57
CA PHE A 12 18.46 13.43 -35.22
C PHE A 12 17.84 12.47 -36.25
N ASP A 13 16.91 12.95 -37.11
CA ASP A 13 16.26 12.10 -38.13
C ASP A 13 17.24 11.57 -39.20
N LYS A 14 18.45 12.14 -39.27
CA LYS A 14 19.51 11.64 -40.16
C LYS A 14 20.20 10.37 -39.67
N PHE A 15 19.90 9.93 -38.44
CA PHE A 15 20.49 8.74 -37.79
C PHE A 15 19.40 7.78 -37.33
N PRO A 16 18.62 7.18 -38.26
CA PRO A 16 17.44 6.39 -37.90
C PRO A 16 17.72 5.13 -37.05
N ASN A 17 18.96 4.73 -36.94
CA ASN A 17 19.39 3.58 -36.15
C ASN A 17 20.24 3.98 -34.92
N PHE A 18 20.41 5.28 -34.67
CA PHE A 18 21.30 5.75 -33.61
C PHE A 18 20.90 5.24 -32.22
N GLU A 19 19.57 5.11 -31.96
CA GLU A 19 19.06 4.57 -30.70
C GLU A 19 19.22 3.05 -30.58
N LYS A 20 19.32 2.32 -31.69
CA LYS A 20 19.48 0.86 -31.67
C LYS A 20 20.94 0.42 -31.46
N ASP A 21 21.89 1.25 -31.85
CA ASP A 21 23.31 0.95 -31.75
C ASP A 21 23.99 1.50 -30.50
N ILE A 22 23.32 2.39 -29.79
CA ILE A 22 23.77 2.83 -28.48
C ILE A 22 23.28 1.78 -27.47
N ASP A 23 24.12 0.82 -27.13
CA ASP A 23 23.99 0.04 -25.89
C ASP A 23 24.14 1.03 -24.73
N LEU A 24 23.03 1.70 -24.39
CA LEU A 24 22.91 2.58 -23.25
C LEU A 24 22.98 1.72 -21.98
N LYS A 25 24.08 0.97 -21.80
CA LYS A 25 24.42 0.41 -20.50
C LYS A 25 24.56 1.58 -19.57
N GLN A 26 23.46 1.87 -18.88
CA GLN A 26 23.51 2.84 -17.80
C GLN A 26 24.65 2.45 -16.88
N ARG A 27 25.40 3.44 -16.40
CA ARG A 27 26.56 3.25 -15.52
C ARG A 27 26.22 2.46 -14.25
N ALA A 28 24.93 2.41 -13.91
CA ALA A 28 24.38 1.61 -12.82
C ALA A 28 22.93 1.21 -13.15
N TRP A 29 22.54 0.00 -12.80
CA TRP A 29 21.17 -0.50 -12.96
C TRP A 29 20.77 -1.35 -11.76
N ILE A 30 19.47 -1.57 -11.61
CA ILE A 30 18.90 -2.46 -10.60
C ILE A 30 18.33 -3.69 -11.30
N GLU A 31 18.76 -4.88 -10.89
CA GLU A 31 18.19 -6.15 -11.35
C GLU A 31 17.21 -6.69 -10.30
N VAL A 32 15.94 -6.84 -10.66
CA VAL A 32 14.92 -7.40 -9.79
C VAL A 32 14.54 -8.79 -10.26
N LYS A 33 14.79 -9.81 -9.42
CA LYS A 33 14.46 -11.20 -9.71
C LYS A 33 13.02 -11.51 -9.26
N GLY A 34 12.02 -11.26 -10.11
CA GLY A 34 10.62 -11.46 -9.79
C GLY A 34 10.27 -12.87 -9.32
N LYS A 35 10.92 -13.92 -9.89
CA LYS A 35 10.74 -15.31 -9.44
C LYS A 35 11.18 -15.55 -7.99
N ALA A 36 12.19 -14.82 -7.50
CA ALA A 36 12.58 -14.90 -6.10
C ALA A 36 11.48 -14.33 -5.19
N ILE A 37 10.85 -13.23 -5.58
CA ILE A 37 9.71 -12.64 -4.86
C ILE A 37 8.55 -13.65 -4.80
N GLU A 38 8.17 -14.23 -5.93
CA GLU A 38 7.12 -15.26 -6.01
C GLU A 38 7.41 -16.44 -5.08
N THR A 39 8.64 -16.94 -5.12
CA THR A 39 9.07 -18.08 -4.28
C THR A 39 9.02 -17.73 -2.79
N ASN A 40 9.50 -16.55 -2.41
CA ASN A 40 9.45 -16.09 -1.02
C ASN A 40 8.01 -15.98 -0.50
N VAL A 41 7.11 -15.42 -1.29
CA VAL A 41 5.69 -15.33 -0.92
C VAL A 41 5.08 -16.73 -0.77
N ARG A 42 5.36 -17.67 -1.67
CA ARG A 42 4.90 -19.05 -1.56
C ARG A 42 5.39 -19.73 -0.29
N GLN A 43 6.66 -19.56 0.04
CA GLN A 43 7.26 -20.13 1.26
C GLN A 43 6.63 -19.55 2.53
N LEU A 44 6.44 -18.23 2.60
CA LEU A 44 5.77 -17.59 3.74
C LEU A 44 4.31 -18.07 3.85
N ARG A 45 3.59 -18.11 2.73
CA ARG A 45 2.20 -18.56 2.72
C ARG A 45 2.06 -20.03 3.13
N SER A 46 2.99 -20.90 2.77
CA SER A 46 2.94 -22.33 3.15
C SER A 46 3.04 -22.56 4.67
N LYS A 47 3.52 -21.57 5.42
CA LYS A 47 3.59 -21.60 6.89
C LYS A 47 2.31 -21.10 7.56
N LEU A 48 1.39 -20.54 6.81
CA LEU A 48 0.12 -20.03 7.31
C LEU A 48 -0.97 -21.09 7.25
N SER A 49 -1.99 -20.98 8.11
CA SER A 49 -3.18 -21.83 8.02
C SER A 49 -3.90 -21.62 6.67
N LYS A 50 -4.68 -22.61 6.23
CA LYS A 50 -5.39 -22.56 4.94
C LYS A 50 -6.30 -21.33 4.79
N ASN A 51 -6.90 -20.87 5.89
CA ASN A 51 -7.84 -19.76 5.90
C ASN A 51 -7.16 -18.40 6.12
N CYS A 52 -5.85 -18.38 6.38
CA CYS A 52 -5.11 -17.12 6.58
C CYS A 52 -4.85 -16.46 5.23
N GLN A 53 -5.23 -15.19 5.11
CA GLN A 53 -4.92 -14.37 3.95
C GLN A 53 -3.52 -13.76 4.08
N PHE A 54 -2.85 -13.56 2.96
CA PHE A 54 -1.51 -12.97 2.91
C PHE A 54 -1.57 -11.62 2.21
N MET A 55 -1.21 -10.54 2.93
CA MET A 55 -1.06 -9.21 2.37
C MET A 55 0.42 -8.93 2.07
N ALA A 56 0.75 -8.61 0.83
CA ALA A 56 2.09 -8.15 0.48
C ALA A 56 2.19 -6.63 0.62
N VAL A 57 3.11 -6.16 1.45
CA VAL A 57 3.38 -4.73 1.63
C VAL A 57 4.38 -4.27 0.58
N VAL A 58 3.92 -3.41 -0.34
CA VAL A 58 4.67 -2.95 -1.54
C VAL A 58 4.87 -1.44 -1.57
N LYS A 59 4.83 -0.79 -0.39
CA LYS A 59 5.08 0.65 -0.22
C LYS A 59 6.50 1.05 -0.65
N ALA A 60 6.76 2.36 -0.76
CA ALA A 60 8.05 2.92 -1.16
C ALA A 60 8.57 2.29 -2.47
N ASP A 61 7.69 2.23 -3.47
CA ASP A 61 7.97 1.63 -4.78
C ASP A 61 8.47 0.17 -4.69
N GLY A 62 7.76 -0.65 -3.89
CA GLY A 62 8.18 -2.04 -3.63
C GLY A 62 9.51 -2.10 -2.88
N TYR A 63 9.76 -1.15 -1.97
CA TYR A 63 11.07 -0.95 -1.32
C TYR A 63 12.21 -0.76 -2.32
N GLY A 64 11.95 0.04 -3.37
CA GLY A 64 12.90 0.33 -4.44
C GLY A 64 13.02 -0.76 -5.52
N HIS A 65 12.10 -1.72 -5.56
CA HIS A 65 12.13 -2.84 -6.50
C HIS A 65 11.04 -2.76 -7.59
N ASP A 66 10.46 -1.60 -7.83
CA ASP A 66 9.28 -1.39 -8.69
C ASP A 66 8.00 -2.04 -8.11
N ALA A 67 7.12 -1.21 -7.57
CA ALA A 67 5.91 -1.67 -6.89
C ALA A 67 4.98 -2.50 -7.80
N LYS A 68 4.92 -2.20 -9.10
CA LYS A 68 4.13 -2.96 -10.07
C LYS A 68 4.68 -4.38 -10.21
N LEU A 69 5.97 -4.49 -10.48
CA LEU A 69 6.66 -5.78 -10.64
C LEU A 69 6.56 -6.61 -9.36
N VAL A 70 6.87 -6.02 -8.19
CA VAL A 70 6.75 -6.71 -6.90
C VAL A 70 5.31 -7.19 -6.67
N SER A 71 4.31 -6.35 -6.95
CA SER A 71 2.90 -6.72 -6.82
C SER A 71 2.51 -7.90 -7.70
N GLU A 72 2.92 -7.89 -8.98
CA GLU A 72 2.63 -8.97 -9.92
C GLU A 72 3.18 -10.32 -9.42
N TYR A 73 4.44 -10.35 -9.00
CA TYR A 73 5.07 -11.59 -8.52
C TYR A 73 4.59 -12.00 -7.14
N ALA A 74 4.27 -11.05 -6.26
CA ALA A 74 3.64 -11.36 -4.97
C ALA A 74 2.25 -12.00 -5.15
N ILE A 75 1.43 -11.47 -6.06
CA ILE A 75 0.13 -12.05 -6.40
C ILE A 75 0.28 -13.46 -7.00
N LYS A 76 1.24 -13.67 -7.92
CA LYS A 76 1.57 -15.01 -8.45
C LYS A 76 2.03 -15.98 -7.35
N GLY A 77 2.71 -15.47 -6.33
CA GLY A 77 3.11 -16.23 -5.14
C GLY A 77 1.96 -16.56 -4.18
N GLY A 78 0.79 -15.95 -4.35
CA GLY A 78 -0.40 -16.19 -3.55
C GLY A 78 -0.78 -15.08 -2.58
N ALA A 79 -0.25 -13.86 -2.76
CA ALA A 79 -0.75 -12.70 -2.04
C ALA A 79 -2.20 -12.41 -2.47
N SER A 80 -3.09 -12.30 -1.49
CA SER A 80 -4.52 -12.02 -1.72
C SER A 80 -4.81 -10.52 -1.70
N GLN A 81 -3.97 -9.73 -1.05
CA GLN A 81 -4.11 -8.29 -0.87
C GLN A 81 -2.74 -7.61 -0.95
N LEU A 82 -2.75 -6.29 -1.18
CA LEU A 82 -1.56 -5.45 -1.18
C LEU A 82 -1.68 -4.34 -0.13
N GLY A 83 -0.55 -3.93 0.44
CA GLY A 83 -0.47 -2.79 1.35
C GLY A 83 0.50 -1.73 0.83
N VAL A 84 0.07 -0.47 0.82
CA VAL A 84 0.88 0.69 0.42
C VAL A 84 0.89 1.75 1.52
N ALA A 85 1.84 2.68 1.51
CA ALA A 85 1.91 3.71 2.54
C ALA A 85 0.97 4.88 2.24
N THR A 86 0.80 5.27 0.98
CA THR A 86 0.13 6.51 0.59
C THR A 86 -0.97 6.29 -0.44
N LEU A 87 -1.89 7.27 -0.53
CA LEU A 87 -2.94 7.30 -1.55
C LEU A 87 -2.36 7.26 -2.96
N ASN A 88 -1.30 8.03 -3.21
CA ASN A 88 -0.67 8.10 -4.53
C ASN A 88 -0.06 6.75 -4.98
N GLU A 89 0.56 6.00 -4.06
CA GLU A 89 1.05 4.65 -4.36
C GLU A 89 -0.10 3.71 -4.75
N GLY A 90 -1.21 3.76 -3.99
CA GLY A 90 -2.41 2.97 -4.30
C GLY A 90 -2.99 3.31 -5.68
N ILE A 91 -3.10 4.60 -6.01
CA ILE A 91 -3.59 5.07 -7.31
C ILE A 91 -2.67 4.58 -8.45
N LYS A 92 -1.35 4.69 -8.28
CA LYS A 92 -0.38 4.19 -9.28
C LYS A 92 -0.56 2.71 -9.55
N LEU A 93 -0.72 1.89 -8.50
CA LEU A 93 -0.97 0.45 -8.67
C LEU A 93 -2.30 0.17 -9.37
N ARG A 94 -3.37 0.87 -9.01
CA ARG A 94 -4.66 0.74 -9.73
C ARG A 94 -4.51 1.10 -11.21
N SER A 95 -3.85 2.21 -11.51
CA SER A 95 -3.60 2.65 -12.90
C SER A 95 -2.74 1.66 -13.68
N SER A 96 -1.86 0.91 -13.01
CA SER A 96 -1.06 -0.17 -13.63
C SER A 96 -1.83 -1.47 -13.87
N GLY A 97 -3.14 -1.53 -13.50
CA GLY A 97 -4.02 -2.67 -13.75
C GLY A 97 -4.16 -3.66 -12.60
N VAL A 98 -3.60 -3.40 -11.43
CA VAL A 98 -3.78 -4.26 -10.25
C VAL A 98 -5.25 -4.29 -9.85
N LYS A 99 -5.85 -5.50 -9.72
CA LYS A 99 -7.25 -5.73 -9.34
C LYS A 99 -7.43 -6.21 -7.90
N LYS A 100 -6.36 -6.71 -7.26
CA LYS A 100 -6.43 -7.17 -5.87
C LYS A 100 -6.75 -6.02 -4.91
N PRO A 101 -7.39 -6.29 -3.76
CA PRO A 101 -7.60 -5.28 -2.73
C PRO A 101 -6.30 -4.58 -2.35
N ILE A 102 -6.34 -3.26 -2.17
CA ILE A 102 -5.18 -2.45 -1.78
C ILE A 102 -5.55 -1.65 -0.54
N LEU A 103 -4.81 -1.88 0.55
CA LEU A 103 -4.92 -1.15 1.80
C LEU A 103 -3.89 -0.02 1.84
N ILE A 104 -4.34 1.19 2.15
CA ILE A 104 -3.48 2.33 2.46
C ILE A 104 -3.15 2.29 3.95
N LEU A 105 -1.90 1.99 4.29
CA LEU A 105 -1.44 1.81 5.67
C LEU A 105 -1.24 3.13 6.43
N GLY A 106 -1.04 4.23 5.70
CA GLY A 106 -0.96 5.58 6.26
C GLY A 106 -2.34 6.22 6.43
N ASN A 107 -2.44 7.24 7.28
CA ASN A 107 -3.68 7.97 7.46
C ASN A 107 -4.02 8.87 6.27
N LEU A 108 -5.31 8.98 5.98
CA LEU A 108 -5.89 9.96 5.06
C LEU A 108 -6.61 11.05 5.89
N TYR A 109 -5.95 12.20 6.03
CA TYR A 109 -6.41 13.24 6.95
C TYR A 109 -7.57 14.09 6.42
N THR A 110 -7.80 14.09 5.09
CA THR A 110 -8.80 14.98 4.49
C THR A 110 -10.00 14.20 3.92
N LYS A 111 -11.16 14.82 3.97
CA LYS A 111 -12.37 14.28 3.29
C LYS A 111 -12.11 14.07 1.79
N ARG A 112 -11.33 14.96 1.17
CA ARG A 112 -10.96 14.87 -0.25
C ARG A 112 -10.19 13.58 -0.53
N ASP A 113 -9.17 13.27 0.28
CA ASP A 113 -8.36 12.06 0.10
C ASP A 113 -9.20 10.80 0.28
N LEU A 114 -10.12 10.78 1.26
CA LEU A 114 -11.05 9.67 1.45
C LEU A 114 -12.00 9.49 0.26
N ILE A 115 -12.49 10.58 -0.34
CA ILE A 115 -13.30 10.50 -1.58
C ILE A 115 -12.48 9.95 -2.74
N ILE A 116 -11.22 10.38 -2.91
CA ILE A 116 -10.32 9.89 -3.95
C ILE A 116 -10.01 8.41 -3.71
N CYS A 117 -9.74 8.01 -2.46
CA CYS A 117 -9.53 6.64 -2.04
C CYS A 117 -10.72 5.75 -2.46
N PHE A 118 -11.94 6.15 -2.11
CA PHE A 118 -13.17 5.44 -2.45
C PHE A 118 -13.35 5.29 -3.97
N LYS A 119 -13.19 6.40 -4.73
CA LYS A 119 -13.34 6.40 -6.20
C LYS A 119 -12.33 5.52 -6.93
N ASN A 120 -11.18 5.25 -6.31
CA ASN A 120 -10.15 4.39 -6.88
C ASN A 120 -10.21 2.95 -6.35
N ASP A 121 -11.30 2.55 -5.68
CA ASP A 121 -11.45 1.21 -5.11
C ASP A 121 -10.27 0.83 -4.21
N LEU A 122 -9.88 1.75 -3.31
CA LEU A 122 -8.83 1.58 -2.32
C LEU A 122 -9.44 1.54 -0.93
N MET A 123 -8.82 0.83 -0.01
CA MET A 123 -9.24 0.73 1.38
C MET A 123 -8.36 1.63 2.25
N PRO A 124 -8.92 2.59 3.01
CA PRO A 124 -8.16 3.39 3.95
C PRO A 124 -7.95 2.66 5.27
N THR A 125 -6.86 3.00 5.95
CA THR A 125 -6.69 2.75 7.38
C THR A 125 -7.39 3.85 8.16
N ILE A 126 -8.24 3.46 9.10
CA ILE A 126 -9.02 4.35 9.95
C ILE A 126 -8.57 4.19 11.41
N SER A 127 -8.35 5.31 12.08
CA SER A 127 -7.84 5.38 13.44
C SER A 127 -8.69 6.24 14.39
N SER A 128 -9.84 6.73 13.93
CA SER A 128 -10.76 7.53 14.76
C SER A 128 -12.23 7.38 14.33
N ILE A 129 -13.14 7.59 15.27
CA ILE A 129 -14.60 7.61 15.00
C ILE A 129 -14.93 8.72 13.99
N ARG A 130 -14.23 9.85 14.05
CA ARG A 130 -14.43 10.96 13.11
C ARG A 130 -14.17 10.52 11.66
N GLU A 131 -13.10 9.77 11.41
CA GLU A 131 -12.79 9.22 10.09
C GLU A 131 -13.84 8.20 9.66
N CYS A 132 -14.28 7.31 10.56
CA CYS A 132 -15.39 6.39 10.29
C CYS A 132 -16.65 7.13 9.86
N LEU A 133 -17.03 8.22 10.55
CA LEU A 133 -18.20 9.04 10.21
C LEU A 133 -18.05 9.67 8.82
N ILE A 134 -16.88 10.16 8.47
CA ILE A 134 -16.61 10.71 7.13
C ILE A 134 -16.79 9.62 6.07
N CYS A 135 -16.20 8.42 6.27
CA CYS A 135 -16.36 7.29 5.37
C CYS A 135 -17.83 6.86 5.24
N ASN A 136 -18.57 6.79 6.36
CA ASN A 136 -20.00 6.49 6.34
C ASN A 136 -20.81 7.50 5.52
N ASN A 137 -20.52 8.79 5.65
CA ASN A 137 -21.18 9.83 4.87
C ASN A 137 -20.82 9.75 3.37
N ILE A 138 -19.58 9.37 3.05
CA ILE A 138 -19.16 9.13 1.66
C ILE A 138 -19.93 7.93 1.10
N GLY A 139 -19.93 6.80 1.80
CA GLY A 139 -20.67 5.61 1.41
C GLY A 139 -22.16 5.90 1.17
N LYS A 140 -22.80 6.61 2.10
CA LYS A 140 -24.19 7.06 1.97
C LYS A 140 -24.40 7.91 0.73
N HIS A 141 -23.52 8.85 0.45
CA HIS A 141 -23.61 9.74 -0.72
C HIS A 141 -23.56 8.98 -2.05
N PHE A 142 -22.73 7.95 -2.12
CA PHE A 142 -22.60 7.12 -3.33
C PHE A 142 -23.55 5.90 -3.37
N GLY A 143 -24.33 5.65 -2.32
CA GLY A 143 -25.21 4.49 -2.20
C GLY A 143 -24.47 3.15 -2.09
N LEU A 144 -23.23 3.16 -1.63
CA LEU A 144 -22.34 1.99 -1.51
C LEU A 144 -21.70 1.95 -0.14
N LYS A 145 -21.35 0.75 0.35
CA LYS A 145 -20.55 0.63 1.55
C LYS A 145 -19.09 0.96 1.26
N PHE A 146 -18.47 1.77 2.12
CA PHE A 146 -17.05 2.11 2.00
C PHE A 146 -16.20 1.04 2.71
N PRO A 147 -15.42 0.22 1.98
CA PRO A 147 -14.56 -0.79 2.59
C PRO A 147 -13.35 -0.11 3.27
N LEU A 148 -13.06 -0.52 4.50
CA LEU A 148 -11.98 0.07 5.29
C LEU A 148 -11.39 -0.92 6.30
N HIS A 149 -10.18 -0.62 6.80
CA HIS A 149 -9.59 -1.33 7.92
C HIS A 149 -9.48 -0.42 9.14
N LEU A 150 -9.79 -0.95 10.32
CA LEU A 150 -9.56 -0.27 11.58
C LEU A 150 -8.16 -0.62 12.09
N LYS A 151 -7.40 0.38 12.48
CA LYS A 151 -6.11 0.17 13.11
C LYS A 151 -6.17 0.45 14.59
N VAL A 152 -5.68 -0.49 15.41
CA VAL A 152 -5.57 -0.35 16.85
C VAL A 152 -4.10 -0.17 17.24
N ASP A 153 -3.81 0.82 18.06
CA ASP A 153 -2.48 1.00 18.63
C ASP A 153 -2.34 0.15 19.88
N THR A 154 -1.57 -0.91 19.78
CA THR A 154 -1.29 -1.85 20.86
C THR A 154 0.07 -1.64 21.51
N GLY A 155 0.73 -0.50 21.22
CA GLY A 155 2.01 -0.15 21.85
C GLY A 155 3.05 0.47 20.93
N MET A 156 2.81 0.54 19.60
CA MET A 156 3.70 1.23 18.66
C MET A 156 3.66 2.76 18.84
N SER A 157 2.58 3.31 19.40
CA SER A 157 2.38 4.72 19.73
C SER A 157 2.57 5.68 18.54
N ARG A 158 2.09 5.24 17.36
CA ARG A 158 2.23 6.02 16.12
C ARG A 158 0.89 6.32 15.45
N LEU A 159 0.03 5.33 15.33
CA LEU A 159 -1.22 5.40 14.60
C LEU A 159 -2.16 4.29 15.05
N GLY A 160 -3.42 4.61 15.26
CA GLY A 160 -4.47 3.64 15.62
C GLY A 160 -5.42 4.19 16.67
N PHE A 161 -6.54 3.51 16.83
CA PHE A 161 -7.42 3.70 17.99
C PHE A 161 -6.67 3.34 19.27
N GLU A 162 -6.89 4.09 20.31
CA GLU A 162 -6.35 3.78 21.64
C GLU A 162 -6.91 2.43 22.13
N TYR A 163 -6.03 1.48 22.43
CA TYR A 163 -6.40 0.11 22.79
C TYR A 163 -7.48 0.04 23.89
N ASN A 164 -7.28 0.77 24.99
CA ASN A 164 -8.18 0.73 26.14
C ASN A 164 -9.60 1.26 25.85
N LYS A 165 -9.76 2.07 24.82
CA LYS A 165 -11.05 2.66 24.40
C LYS A 165 -11.65 1.96 23.20
N PHE A 166 -10.90 1.09 22.53
CA PHE A 166 -11.29 0.54 21.24
C PHE A 166 -12.60 -0.26 21.31
N VAL A 167 -12.76 -1.13 22.30
CA VAL A 167 -13.97 -1.96 22.45
C VAL A 167 -15.22 -1.09 22.52
N GLN A 168 -15.22 -0.06 23.37
CA GLN A 168 -16.35 0.87 23.50
C GLN A 168 -16.61 1.65 22.20
N GLN A 169 -15.54 2.09 21.54
CA GLN A 169 -15.63 2.81 20.27
C GLN A 169 -16.12 1.92 19.13
N PHE A 170 -15.74 0.65 19.12
CA PHE A 170 -16.14 -0.32 18.13
C PHE A 170 -17.65 -0.56 18.12
N GLU A 171 -18.30 -0.60 19.30
CA GLU A 171 -19.75 -0.70 19.38
C GLU A 171 -20.45 0.45 18.64
N LYS A 172 -19.91 1.66 18.74
CA LYS A 172 -20.41 2.83 17.99
C LYS A 172 -20.12 2.69 16.50
N ILE A 173 -18.95 2.17 16.12
CA ILE A 173 -18.57 2.01 14.70
C ILE A 173 -19.48 1.00 14.02
N LYS A 174 -19.88 -0.08 14.70
CA LYS A 174 -20.82 -1.08 14.17
C LYS A 174 -22.20 -0.50 13.79
N SER A 175 -22.59 0.63 14.35
CA SER A 175 -23.87 1.31 14.01
C SER A 175 -23.82 2.11 12.72
N PHE A 176 -22.68 2.18 12.03
CA PHE A 176 -22.57 2.87 10.75
C PHE A 176 -22.94 1.95 9.58
N ASP A 177 -24.04 2.24 8.88
CA ASP A 177 -24.61 1.35 7.86
C ASP A 177 -23.87 1.37 6.51
N ASN A 178 -23.12 2.45 6.23
CA ASN A 178 -22.53 2.69 4.92
C ASN A 178 -21.00 2.52 4.90
N ILE A 179 -20.45 1.77 5.86
CA ILE A 179 -19.07 1.28 5.83
C ILE A 179 -19.04 -0.24 5.86
N SER A 180 -17.97 -0.83 5.36
CA SER A 180 -17.67 -2.26 5.48
C SER A 180 -16.32 -2.41 6.17
N ILE A 181 -16.29 -3.02 7.36
CA ILE A 181 -15.06 -3.27 8.09
C ILE A 181 -14.47 -4.56 7.54
N GLU A 182 -13.46 -4.44 6.66
CA GLU A 182 -12.80 -5.58 6.02
C GLU A 182 -11.71 -6.20 6.91
N GLY A 183 -11.24 -5.45 7.91
CA GLY A 183 -10.27 -5.95 8.87
C GLY A 183 -9.99 -5.01 10.03
N ILE A 184 -9.44 -5.61 11.08
CA ILE A 184 -8.88 -4.90 12.24
C ILE A 184 -7.44 -5.36 12.35
N TYR A 185 -6.49 -4.43 12.52
CA TYR A 185 -5.08 -4.79 12.61
C TYR A 185 -4.29 -3.90 13.54
N SER A 186 -3.15 -4.39 13.97
CA SER A 186 -2.14 -3.63 14.72
C SER A 186 -0.76 -3.77 14.10
N HIS A 187 0.23 -3.17 14.71
CA HIS A 187 1.63 -3.27 14.34
C HIS A 187 2.45 -3.61 15.58
N LEU A 188 3.19 -4.70 15.53
CA LEU A 188 4.06 -5.11 16.62
C LEU A 188 5.25 -4.15 16.69
N SER A 189 5.57 -3.65 17.89
CA SER A 189 6.60 -2.61 18.08
C SER A 189 8.03 -3.13 17.98
N SER A 190 8.24 -4.40 18.29
CA SER A 190 9.55 -5.03 18.44
C SER A 190 9.61 -6.46 17.88
N ALA A 191 8.90 -6.72 16.77
CA ALA A 191 8.85 -8.06 16.18
C ALA A 191 10.18 -8.52 15.55
N ASP A 192 11.11 -7.62 15.34
CA ASP A 192 12.46 -7.83 14.80
C ASP A 192 13.53 -8.08 15.88
N GLU A 193 13.20 -7.91 17.15
CA GLU A 193 14.09 -8.24 18.25
C GLU A 193 14.18 -9.76 18.43
N LEU A 194 15.37 -10.30 18.19
CA LEU A 194 15.65 -11.76 18.25
C LEU A 194 15.56 -12.36 19.65
N ASN A 195 15.63 -11.55 20.71
CA ASN A 195 15.43 -11.99 22.07
C ASN A 195 13.93 -12.16 22.33
N SER A 196 13.44 -13.33 21.99
CA SER A 196 12.03 -13.78 21.98
C SER A 196 11.25 -13.67 23.30
N LEU A 197 11.78 -13.00 24.28
CA LEU A 197 11.17 -12.77 25.58
C LEU A 197 10.97 -11.27 25.86
N ASP A 198 10.93 -10.41 24.82
CA ASP A 198 10.53 -9.02 25.05
C ASP A 198 9.08 -8.99 25.57
N PRO A 199 8.86 -8.55 26.82
CA PRO A 199 7.54 -8.49 27.42
C PRO A 199 6.54 -7.66 26.60
N LYS A 200 7.03 -6.68 25.82
CA LYS A 200 6.19 -5.80 24.99
C LYS A 200 5.53 -6.54 23.84
N SER A 201 6.28 -7.37 23.10
CA SER A 201 5.72 -8.14 21.98
C SER A 201 4.73 -9.19 22.48
N ILE A 202 5.01 -9.84 23.61
CA ILE A 202 4.10 -10.81 24.25
C ILE A 202 2.81 -10.10 24.69
N THR A 203 2.92 -8.96 25.36
CA THR A 203 1.76 -8.17 25.81
C THR A 203 0.89 -7.70 24.63
N GLN A 204 1.48 -7.40 23.49
CA GLN A 204 0.71 -7.02 22.29
C GLN A 204 -0.07 -8.18 21.66
N LEU A 205 0.35 -9.43 21.90
CA LEU A 205 -0.33 -10.63 21.40
C LEU A 205 -1.40 -11.17 22.35
N GLN A 206 -1.36 -10.79 23.60
CA GLN A 206 -2.39 -11.10 24.63
C GLN A 206 -3.57 -10.13 24.56
#